data_adb664c8be6a9067d29276daf404ab3b
#
_entry.id   adb664c8be6a9067d29276daf404ab3b
#
_cell.length_a   1.000
_cell.length_b   1.000
_cell.length_c   1.000
_cell.angle_alpha   90.00
_cell.angle_beta   90.00
_cell.angle_gamma   90.00
#
_symmetry.space_group_name_H-M   'P 1'
#
loop_
_entity.id
_entity.type
_entity.pdbx_description
1 polymer ?
#
loop_
_entity_poly.entity_id
_entity_poly.type
_entity_poly.pdbx_seq_one_letter_code
_entity_poly.pdbx_strand_id
1 'polypeptide(L)'
;MRIGALREGFEGEARVAVTPSSAGHLMKLGHEVFVEAGAGARAGFSDDSYRAAGVTVVPSAAELIRSVDVVAKVRQPSEAEIGQMQPGQTLISFFYPAQNSELLAQAKEQGITAIAMDMVPRISRAQKMDALSSMANIAGYRAVIEAANNFGRFFTGQVTAAGKVPPAKVLIVGAGVAGLAAIGTSVSLGAQVYAFDVRPEVAEQIESMGAEFVYRSEERRV
;
A
#
# COMPACT_ATOMS: atom_id res chain seq x y z
N MET A 1 -2.17 19.62 17.18
CA MET A 1 -0.83 19.20 16.72
C MET A 1 -0.65 19.61 15.28
N ARG A 2 0.58 19.92 14.89
CA ARG A 2 0.95 20.21 13.51
C ARG A 2 1.49 18.92 12.88
N ILE A 3 0.87 18.48 11.78
CA ILE A 3 1.18 17.23 11.09
C ILE A 3 1.70 17.58 9.70
N GLY A 4 2.86 17.07 9.33
CA GLY A 4 3.48 17.35 8.03
C GLY A 4 3.76 16.12 7.22
N ALA A 5 3.49 16.15 5.90
CA ALA A 5 3.85 15.11 4.97
C ALA A 5 5.00 15.55 4.07
N LEU A 6 6.09 14.80 4.08
CA LEU A 6 7.25 15.02 3.22
C LEU A 6 7.01 14.47 1.81
N ARG A 7 7.74 15.00 0.86
CA ARG A 7 7.87 14.40 -0.47
C ARG A 7 8.72 13.13 -0.38
N GLU A 8 8.24 12.04 -0.97
CA GLU A 8 8.99 10.80 -1.01
C GLU A 8 10.20 10.91 -1.94
N GLY A 9 11.37 10.57 -1.39
CA GLY A 9 12.64 10.59 -2.13
C GLY A 9 13.01 9.23 -2.75
N PHE A 10 12.29 8.15 -2.42
CA PHE A 10 12.58 6.81 -2.94
C PHE A 10 12.22 6.73 -4.43
N GLU A 11 13.12 6.15 -5.22
CA GLU A 11 12.90 5.97 -6.66
C GLU A 11 11.66 5.10 -6.92
N GLY A 12 10.77 5.56 -7.80
CA GLY A 12 9.51 4.87 -8.14
C GLY A 12 8.40 5.05 -7.11
N GLU A 13 8.62 5.65 -5.93
CA GLU A 13 7.54 5.91 -4.97
C GLU A 13 6.70 7.10 -5.43
N ALA A 14 5.46 6.82 -5.81
CA ALA A 14 4.51 7.85 -6.27
C ALA A 14 3.47 8.23 -5.20
N ARG A 15 3.38 7.48 -4.10
CA ARG A 15 2.41 7.76 -3.04
C ARG A 15 2.84 8.96 -2.21
N VAL A 16 1.89 9.51 -1.47
CA VAL A 16 2.10 10.55 -0.45
C VAL A 16 1.39 10.13 0.83
N ALA A 17 1.98 10.42 1.98
CA ALA A 17 1.43 9.99 3.26
C ALA A 17 0.10 10.67 3.62
N VAL A 18 -0.08 11.92 3.21
CA VAL A 18 -1.30 12.70 3.45
C VAL A 18 -1.81 13.26 2.13
N THR A 19 -3.02 12.87 1.74
CA THR A 19 -3.73 13.42 0.57
C THR A 19 -4.57 14.64 0.98
N PRO A 20 -5.04 15.50 0.04
CA PRO A 20 -5.97 16.59 0.36
C PRO A 20 -7.22 16.13 1.13
N SER A 21 -7.77 14.96 0.75
CA SER A 21 -8.93 14.37 1.43
C SER A 21 -8.62 13.94 2.87
N SER A 22 -7.51 13.21 3.08
CA SER A 22 -7.11 12.78 4.43
C SER A 22 -6.70 13.97 5.32
N ALA A 23 -6.11 15.02 4.76
CA ALA A 23 -5.85 16.26 5.46
C ALA A 23 -7.14 16.90 6.00
N GLY A 24 -8.21 16.90 5.20
CA GLY A 24 -9.52 17.37 5.65
C GLY A 24 -10.06 16.62 6.86
N HIS A 25 -9.80 15.30 6.97
CA HIS A 25 -10.17 14.53 8.15
C HIS A 25 -9.31 14.91 9.38
N LEU A 26 -8.00 15.08 9.21
CA LEU A 26 -7.11 15.51 10.29
C LEU A 26 -7.48 16.90 10.82
N MET A 27 -7.81 17.84 9.93
CA MET A 27 -8.22 19.19 10.33
C MET A 27 -9.57 19.19 11.09
N LYS A 28 -10.51 18.31 10.74
CA LYS A 28 -11.76 18.14 11.51
C LYS A 28 -11.51 17.63 12.93
N LEU A 29 -10.38 16.97 13.18
CA LEU A 29 -9.93 16.55 14.51
C LEU A 29 -9.17 17.64 15.26
N GLY A 30 -9.05 18.86 14.69
CA GLY A 30 -8.39 20.01 15.30
C GLY A 30 -6.88 20.04 15.08
N HIS A 31 -6.36 19.36 14.05
CA HIS A 31 -4.94 19.41 13.69
C HIS A 31 -4.69 20.41 12.56
N GLU A 32 -3.51 20.99 12.54
CA GLU A 32 -3.00 21.76 11.42
C GLU A 32 -2.19 20.82 10.51
N VAL A 33 -2.39 20.92 9.19
CA VAL A 33 -1.74 20.03 8.23
C VAL A 33 -0.83 20.81 7.30
N PHE A 34 0.36 20.29 7.12
CA PHE A 34 1.43 20.85 6.29
C PHE A 34 1.84 19.81 5.24
N VAL A 35 2.26 20.26 4.08
CA VAL A 35 2.81 19.39 3.04
C VAL A 35 4.01 20.06 2.40
N GLU A 36 5.04 19.27 2.08
CA GLU A 36 6.17 19.76 1.29
C GLU A 36 5.71 20.01 -0.15
N ALA A 37 6.16 21.10 -0.75
CA ALA A 37 5.84 21.45 -2.13
C ALA A 37 6.17 20.31 -3.10
N GLY A 38 5.21 19.97 -3.95
CA GLY A 38 5.32 18.87 -4.91
C GLY A 38 5.20 17.47 -4.32
N ALA A 39 4.96 17.29 -3.01
CA ALA A 39 4.85 15.98 -2.39
C ALA A 39 3.75 15.10 -3.00
N GLY A 40 2.61 15.69 -3.35
CA GLY A 40 1.48 14.98 -3.97
C GLY A 40 1.54 14.82 -5.48
N ALA A 41 2.50 15.46 -6.16
CA ALA A 41 2.51 15.57 -7.62
C ALA A 41 2.49 14.21 -8.32
N ARG A 42 3.29 13.25 -7.85
CA ARG A 42 3.33 11.88 -8.40
C ARG A 42 2.07 11.07 -8.09
N ALA A 43 1.32 11.45 -7.05
CA ALA A 43 0.03 10.85 -6.68
C ALA A 43 -1.17 11.54 -7.36
N GLY A 44 -0.92 12.52 -8.25
CA GLY A 44 -1.96 13.27 -8.96
C GLY A 44 -2.55 14.43 -8.17
N PHE A 45 -1.92 14.85 -7.06
CA PHE A 45 -2.37 15.98 -6.24
C PHE A 45 -1.42 17.17 -6.41
N SER A 46 -1.93 18.27 -6.96
CA SER A 46 -1.17 19.52 -7.09
C SER A 46 -1.09 20.27 -5.75
N ASP A 47 -0.10 21.15 -5.61
CA ASP A 47 0.01 22.04 -4.45
C ASP A 47 -1.24 22.92 -4.28
N ASP A 48 -1.88 23.31 -5.38
CA ASP A 48 -3.13 24.08 -5.34
C ASP A 48 -4.30 23.26 -4.79
N SER A 49 -4.35 21.95 -5.05
CA SER A 49 -5.36 21.09 -4.45
C SER A 49 -5.21 20.96 -2.93
N TYR A 50 -3.98 20.99 -2.43
CA TYR A 50 -3.71 21.05 -0.98
C TYR A 50 -4.11 22.40 -0.38
N ARG A 51 -3.75 23.52 -1.03
CA ARG A 51 -4.15 24.88 -0.59
C ARG A 51 -5.67 25.03 -0.56
N ALA A 52 -6.37 24.53 -1.60
CA ALA A 52 -7.82 24.52 -1.67
C ALA A 52 -8.48 23.70 -0.55
N ALA A 53 -7.79 22.65 -0.08
CA ALA A 53 -8.22 21.85 1.07
C ALA A 53 -7.85 22.48 2.44
N GLY A 54 -7.21 23.66 2.48
CA GLY A 54 -6.80 24.34 3.71
C GLY A 54 -5.45 23.88 4.27
N VAL A 55 -4.66 23.14 3.50
CA VAL A 55 -3.33 22.65 3.90
C VAL A 55 -2.27 23.70 3.61
N THR A 56 -1.33 23.87 4.53
CA THR A 56 -0.18 24.76 4.33
C THR A 56 0.90 24.05 3.50
N VAL A 57 1.23 24.60 2.35
CA VAL A 57 2.31 24.10 1.48
C VAL A 57 3.61 24.78 1.84
N VAL A 58 4.64 24.02 2.20
CA VAL A 58 5.95 24.49 2.66
C VAL A 58 7.01 24.21 1.58
N PRO A 59 7.95 25.09 1.30
CA PRO A 59 8.84 24.97 0.14
C PRO A 59 9.88 23.84 0.23
N SER A 60 10.23 23.37 1.43
CA SER A 60 11.28 22.37 1.62
C SER A 60 11.04 21.43 2.80
N ALA A 61 11.65 20.22 2.73
CA ALA A 61 11.63 19.25 3.82
C ALA A 61 12.16 19.84 5.14
N ALA A 62 13.27 20.57 5.08
CA ALA A 62 13.90 21.17 6.27
C ALA A 62 12.98 22.19 6.98
N GLU A 63 12.24 22.97 6.22
CA GLU A 63 11.28 23.94 6.78
C GLU A 63 10.06 23.20 7.34
N LEU A 64 9.55 22.19 6.64
CA LEU A 64 8.44 21.38 7.11
C LEU A 64 8.79 20.71 8.44
N ILE A 65 9.92 19.98 8.50
CA ILE A 65 10.35 19.26 9.71
C ILE A 65 10.43 20.20 10.92
N ARG A 66 10.98 21.42 10.74
CA ARG A 66 11.03 22.40 11.82
C ARG A 66 9.68 22.96 12.24
N SER A 67 8.68 22.88 11.37
CA SER A 67 7.37 23.51 11.59
C SER A 67 6.32 22.59 12.23
N VAL A 68 6.59 21.29 12.33
CA VAL A 68 5.58 20.29 12.70
C VAL A 68 5.94 19.50 13.96
N ASP A 69 4.93 18.93 14.60
CA ASP A 69 5.09 18.04 15.76
C ASP A 69 5.20 16.57 15.31
N VAL A 70 4.55 16.25 14.18
CA VAL A 70 4.49 14.90 13.59
C VAL A 70 4.88 14.96 12.14
N VAL A 71 5.85 14.14 11.74
CA VAL A 71 6.25 13.90 10.34
C VAL A 71 5.63 12.60 9.85
N ALA A 72 4.88 12.65 8.76
CA ALA A 72 4.29 11.49 8.12
C ALA A 72 4.98 11.20 6.78
N LYS A 73 5.40 9.93 6.58
CA LYS A 73 5.98 9.43 5.34
C LYS A 73 5.37 8.09 4.96
N VAL A 74 5.47 7.73 3.68
CA VAL A 74 5.17 6.38 3.21
C VAL A 74 6.37 5.47 3.46
N ARG A 75 7.54 5.81 2.90
CA ARG A 75 8.77 5.03 3.07
C ARG A 75 9.52 5.43 4.33
N GLN A 76 10.47 4.57 4.73
CA GLN A 76 11.40 4.90 5.81
C GLN A 76 12.09 6.25 5.53
N PRO A 77 12.40 7.01 6.58
CA PRO A 77 13.15 8.26 6.43
C PRO A 77 14.57 7.97 5.97
N SER A 78 15.20 8.95 5.35
CA SER A 78 16.65 8.97 5.16
C SER A 78 17.36 9.40 6.46
N GLU A 79 18.64 9.08 6.58
CA GLU A 79 19.50 9.56 7.69
C GLU A 79 19.47 11.09 7.79
N ALA A 80 19.50 11.78 6.65
CA ALA A 80 19.45 13.24 6.59
C ALA A 80 18.11 13.80 7.12
N GLU A 81 16.98 13.13 6.86
CA GLU A 81 15.69 13.53 7.38
C GLU A 81 15.61 13.34 8.90
N ILE A 82 16.09 12.19 9.42
CA ILE A 82 16.17 11.95 10.86
C ILE A 82 17.07 13.00 11.52
N GLY A 83 18.24 13.29 10.95
CA GLY A 83 19.17 14.29 11.49
C GLY A 83 18.63 15.72 11.53
N GLN A 84 17.59 16.03 10.74
CA GLN A 84 16.90 17.33 10.76
C GLN A 84 15.76 17.40 11.78
N MET A 85 15.28 16.25 12.28
CA MET A 85 14.21 16.19 13.27
C MET A 85 14.70 16.68 14.63
N GLN A 86 13.78 17.21 15.42
CA GLN A 86 14.07 17.69 16.78
C GLN A 86 13.65 16.65 17.82
N PRO A 87 14.34 16.60 18.98
CA PRO A 87 13.92 15.77 20.10
C PRO A 87 12.45 15.99 20.46
N GLY A 88 11.72 14.91 20.70
CA GLY A 88 10.30 14.93 21.02
C GLY A 88 9.35 14.92 19.82
N GLN A 89 9.83 15.12 18.60
CA GLN A 89 8.99 14.94 17.41
C GLN A 89 8.61 13.46 17.18
N THR A 90 7.49 13.26 16.51
CA THR A 90 7.02 11.91 16.11
C THR A 90 7.17 11.70 14.61
N LEU A 91 7.70 10.56 14.22
CA LEU A 91 7.74 10.07 12.85
C LEU A 91 6.76 8.91 12.69
N ILE A 92 5.93 8.95 11.65
CA ILE A 92 5.03 7.85 11.27
C ILE A 92 5.37 7.42 9.85
N SER A 93 5.79 6.17 9.67
CA SER A 93 6.14 5.64 8.33
C SER A 93 6.13 4.11 8.31
N PHE A 94 6.23 3.50 7.14
CA PHE A 94 6.76 2.16 7.02
C PHE A 94 8.25 2.21 7.35
N PHE A 95 8.64 1.69 8.48
CA PHE A 95 9.99 1.83 9.01
C PHE A 95 10.85 0.59 8.80
N TYR A 96 10.24 -0.59 8.87
CA TYR A 96 10.92 -1.90 8.80
C TYR A 96 12.10 -2.00 9.77
N PRO A 97 11.88 -1.89 11.09
CA PRO A 97 12.95 -1.74 12.08
C PRO A 97 13.95 -2.91 12.10
N ALA A 98 13.52 -4.12 11.75
CA ALA A 98 14.40 -5.28 11.67
C ALA A 98 15.43 -5.19 10.53
N GLN A 99 15.10 -4.51 9.42
CA GLN A 99 15.98 -4.29 8.28
C GLN A 99 16.76 -2.96 8.37
N ASN A 100 16.29 -2.02 9.19
CA ASN A 100 16.83 -0.67 9.30
C ASN A 100 17.29 -0.36 10.75
N SER A 101 18.08 -1.26 11.34
CA SER A 101 18.55 -1.12 12.73
C SER A 101 19.39 0.15 12.97
N GLU A 102 20.16 0.58 11.97
CA GLU A 102 20.97 1.81 12.03
C GLU A 102 20.09 3.06 12.07
N LEU A 103 19.05 3.13 11.23
CA LEU A 103 18.07 4.22 11.28
C LEU A 103 17.31 4.25 12.61
N LEU A 104 17.03 3.08 13.19
CA LEU A 104 16.40 2.99 14.50
C LEU A 104 17.31 3.52 15.60
N ALA A 105 18.62 3.19 15.55
CA ALA A 105 19.59 3.71 16.47
C ALA A 105 19.72 5.24 16.37
N GLN A 106 19.80 5.77 15.15
CA GLN A 106 19.85 7.21 14.89
C GLN A 106 18.58 7.92 15.40
N ALA A 107 17.38 7.34 15.15
CA ALA A 107 16.12 7.89 15.65
C ALA A 107 16.10 7.95 17.19
N LYS A 108 16.66 6.93 17.86
CA LYS A 108 16.81 6.89 19.32
C LYS A 108 17.79 7.98 19.81
N GLU A 109 18.94 8.12 19.17
CA GLU A 109 19.93 9.15 19.51
C GLU A 109 19.36 10.56 19.31
N GLN A 110 18.58 10.76 18.25
CA GLN A 110 17.90 12.03 17.97
C GLN A 110 16.76 12.33 18.96
N GLY A 111 16.35 11.34 19.77
CA GLY A 111 15.28 11.50 20.76
C GLY A 111 13.89 11.67 20.17
N ILE A 112 13.64 11.10 18.99
CA ILE A 112 12.32 11.12 18.33
C ILE A 112 11.52 9.85 18.66
N THR A 113 10.20 9.93 18.52
CA THR A 113 9.31 8.78 18.60
C THR A 113 9.03 8.25 17.18
N ALA A 114 9.45 7.02 16.88
CA ALA A 114 9.15 6.39 15.60
C ALA A 114 7.97 5.41 15.72
N ILE A 115 6.94 5.61 14.91
CA ILE A 115 5.77 4.71 14.79
C ILE A 115 5.87 3.98 13.46
N ALA A 116 6.21 2.68 13.54
CA ALA A 116 6.36 1.82 12.38
C ALA A 116 5.00 1.23 11.96
N MET A 117 4.44 1.71 10.85
CA MET A 117 3.15 1.23 10.33
C MET A 117 3.18 -0.22 9.87
N ASP A 118 4.34 -0.74 9.51
CA ASP A 118 4.57 -2.15 9.18
C ASP A 118 4.54 -3.08 10.39
N MET A 119 4.65 -2.53 11.61
CA MET A 119 4.57 -3.27 12.87
C MET A 119 3.16 -3.27 13.49
N VAL A 120 2.18 -2.66 12.84
CA VAL A 120 0.78 -2.72 13.29
C VAL A 120 0.31 -4.18 13.29
N PRO A 121 -0.17 -4.72 14.42
CA PRO A 121 -0.54 -6.13 14.52
C PRO A 121 -1.78 -6.43 13.66
N ARG A 122 -1.79 -7.59 13.01
CA ARG A 122 -2.91 -8.04 12.15
C ARG A 122 -4.03 -8.66 13.01
N ILE A 123 -4.72 -7.82 13.75
CA ILE A 123 -5.87 -8.17 14.59
C ILE A 123 -7.08 -7.32 14.20
N SER A 124 -8.29 -7.80 14.47
CA SER A 124 -9.53 -7.15 14.05
C SER A 124 -9.63 -5.68 14.50
N ARG A 125 -9.17 -5.35 15.71
CA ARG A 125 -9.18 -3.96 16.22
C ARG A 125 -8.23 -3.03 15.47
N ALA A 126 -7.14 -3.56 14.92
CA ALA A 126 -6.13 -2.79 14.19
C ALA A 126 -6.35 -2.78 12.67
N GLN A 127 -7.36 -3.47 12.16
CA GLN A 127 -7.59 -3.64 10.73
C GLN A 127 -7.66 -2.32 9.96
N LYS A 128 -8.23 -1.27 10.56
CA LYS A 128 -8.31 0.07 9.94
C LYS A 128 -6.94 0.76 9.80
N MET A 129 -5.93 0.30 10.53
CA MET A 129 -4.56 0.80 10.51
C MET A 129 -3.62 -0.11 9.70
N ASP A 130 -4.11 -1.26 9.23
CA ASP A 130 -3.32 -2.24 8.45
C ASP A 130 -3.14 -1.77 7.01
N ALA A 131 -2.20 -0.86 6.83
CA ALA A 131 -1.86 -0.32 5.53
C ALA A 131 -1.13 -1.35 4.64
N LEU A 132 -0.43 -2.34 5.23
CA LEU A 132 0.20 -3.42 4.45
C LEU A 132 -0.84 -4.30 3.76
N SER A 133 -1.90 -4.70 4.45
CA SER A 133 -2.99 -5.47 3.84
C SER A 133 -3.72 -4.67 2.77
N SER A 134 -3.94 -3.36 2.98
CA SER A 134 -4.52 -2.49 1.95
C SER A 134 -3.66 -2.43 0.70
N MET A 135 -2.34 -2.30 0.85
CA MET A 135 -1.40 -2.31 -0.29
C MET A 135 -1.30 -3.68 -0.95
N ALA A 136 -1.33 -4.78 -0.18
CA ALA A 136 -1.35 -6.14 -0.73
C ALA A 136 -2.59 -6.40 -1.60
N ASN A 137 -3.75 -5.89 -1.21
CA ASN A 137 -4.97 -5.98 -2.01
C ASN A 137 -4.80 -5.31 -3.38
N ILE A 138 -4.30 -4.06 -3.38
CA ILE A 138 -4.02 -3.30 -4.62
C ILE A 138 -2.97 -4.03 -5.47
N ALA A 139 -1.93 -4.58 -4.85
CA ALA A 139 -0.88 -5.33 -5.55
C ALA A 139 -1.45 -6.57 -6.25
N GLY A 140 -2.33 -7.33 -5.59
CA GLY A 140 -3.01 -8.49 -6.19
C GLY A 140 -3.87 -8.11 -7.39
N TYR A 141 -4.67 -7.05 -7.26
CA TYR A 141 -5.43 -6.49 -8.39
C TYR A 141 -4.50 -6.10 -9.55
N ARG A 142 -3.47 -5.30 -9.26
CA ARG A 142 -2.56 -4.79 -10.30
C ARG A 142 -1.79 -5.90 -10.99
N ALA A 143 -1.37 -6.94 -10.27
CA ALA A 143 -0.67 -8.09 -10.84
C ALA A 143 -1.49 -8.77 -11.95
N VAL A 144 -2.81 -8.91 -11.76
CA VAL A 144 -3.70 -9.49 -12.78
C VAL A 144 -3.83 -8.57 -13.99
N ILE A 145 -3.94 -7.25 -13.78
CA ILE A 145 -4.02 -6.29 -14.88
C ILE A 145 -2.72 -6.31 -15.71
N GLU A 146 -1.55 -6.35 -15.06
CA GLU A 146 -0.26 -6.48 -15.75
C GLU A 146 -0.14 -7.80 -16.50
N ALA A 147 -0.58 -8.92 -15.89
CA ALA A 147 -0.61 -10.21 -16.56
C ALA A 147 -1.53 -10.19 -17.78
N ALA A 148 -2.72 -9.59 -17.68
CA ALA A 148 -3.66 -9.46 -18.78
C ALA A 148 -3.09 -8.61 -19.94
N ASN A 149 -2.41 -7.53 -19.61
CA ASN A 149 -1.79 -6.64 -20.59
C ASN A 149 -0.67 -7.34 -21.39
N ASN A 150 0.02 -8.30 -20.78
CA ASN A 150 1.13 -9.03 -21.39
C ASN A 150 0.75 -10.41 -21.96
N PHE A 151 -0.48 -10.88 -21.75
CA PHE A 151 -0.87 -12.26 -22.10
C PHE A 151 -1.08 -12.49 -23.60
N GLY A 152 -1.36 -11.46 -24.38
CA GLY A 152 -1.55 -11.54 -25.85
C GLY A 152 -2.86 -12.19 -26.29
N ARG A 153 -3.78 -12.57 -25.37
CA ARG A 153 -5.11 -13.11 -25.66
C ARG A 153 -6.15 -12.53 -24.70
N PHE A 154 -7.43 -12.90 -24.90
CA PHE A 154 -8.51 -12.52 -24.00
C PHE A 154 -8.43 -13.29 -22.68
N PHE A 155 -8.75 -12.62 -21.57
CA PHE A 155 -8.98 -13.31 -20.30
C PHE A 155 -10.34 -14.01 -20.28
N THR A 156 -11.38 -13.35 -20.77
CA THR A 156 -12.70 -13.97 -20.93
C THR A 156 -12.76 -14.83 -22.19
N GLY A 157 -13.67 -15.83 -22.19
CA GLY A 157 -14.02 -16.53 -23.41
C GLY A 157 -14.72 -15.59 -24.40
N GLN A 158 -14.40 -15.72 -25.68
CA GLN A 158 -14.99 -14.91 -26.76
C GLN A 158 -15.57 -15.80 -27.85
N VAL A 159 -16.67 -15.34 -28.46
CA VAL A 159 -17.22 -15.88 -29.68
C VAL A 159 -17.12 -14.79 -30.75
N THR A 160 -16.34 -15.05 -31.78
CA THR A 160 -16.11 -14.12 -32.90
C THR A 160 -16.62 -14.71 -34.19
N ALA A 161 -16.69 -13.91 -35.25
CA ALA A 161 -17.00 -14.40 -36.60
C ALA A 161 -16.01 -15.48 -37.08
N ALA A 162 -14.77 -15.46 -36.61
CA ALA A 162 -13.72 -16.44 -36.92
C ALA A 162 -13.73 -17.68 -36.03
N GLY A 163 -14.62 -17.76 -35.03
CA GLY A 163 -14.74 -18.91 -34.15
C GLY A 163 -14.72 -18.57 -32.66
N LYS A 164 -14.55 -19.61 -31.82
CA LYS A 164 -14.54 -19.49 -30.36
C LYS A 164 -13.10 -19.40 -29.84
N VAL A 165 -12.87 -18.49 -28.92
CA VAL A 165 -11.64 -18.39 -28.14
C VAL A 165 -11.97 -18.77 -26.70
N PRO A 166 -11.35 -19.85 -26.13
CA PRO A 166 -11.60 -20.22 -24.74
C PRO A 166 -11.05 -19.17 -23.78
N PRO A 167 -11.60 -19.09 -22.55
CA PRO A 167 -11.08 -18.19 -21.53
C PRO A 167 -9.64 -18.56 -21.16
N ALA A 168 -8.90 -17.58 -20.68
CA ALA A 168 -7.57 -17.79 -20.12
C ALA A 168 -7.65 -18.69 -18.89
N LYS A 169 -6.62 -19.51 -18.67
CA LYS A 169 -6.40 -20.24 -17.42
C LYS A 169 -5.38 -19.47 -16.60
N VAL A 170 -5.76 -19.10 -15.39
CA VAL A 170 -4.92 -18.32 -14.46
C VAL A 170 -4.65 -19.18 -13.22
N LEU A 171 -3.38 -19.39 -12.90
CA LEU A 171 -2.97 -20.05 -11.65
C LEU A 171 -2.47 -18.96 -10.68
N ILE A 172 -3.04 -18.95 -9.48
CA ILE A 172 -2.64 -18.04 -8.40
C ILE A 172 -2.03 -18.87 -7.27
N VAL A 173 -0.80 -18.55 -6.90
CA VAL A 173 -0.06 -19.23 -5.84
C VAL A 173 -0.03 -18.35 -4.60
N GLY A 174 -0.75 -18.78 -3.57
CA GLY A 174 -0.97 -18.09 -2.31
C GLY A 174 -2.34 -17.42 -2.22
N ALA A 175 -3.11 -17.73 -1.19
CA ALA A 175 -4.44 -17.17 -0.91
C ALA A 175 -4.43 -16.21 0.30
N GLY A 176 -3.37 -15.40 0.41
CA GLY A 176 -3.35 -14.24 1.28
C GLY A 176 -4.14 -13.07 0.68
N VAL A 177 -4.06 -11.89 1.28
CA VAL A 177 -4.81 -10.69 0.82
C VAL A 177 -4.58 -10.41 -0.67
N ALA A 178 -3.32 -10.44 -1.12
CA ALA A 178 -2.98 -10.23 -2.53
C ALA A 178 -3.54 -11.32 -3.43
N GLY A 179 -3.41 -12.59 -3.02
CA GLY A 179 -3.91 -13.73 -3.79
C GLY A 179 -5.42 -13.72 -3.92
N LEU A 180 -6.16 -13.44 -2.85
CA LEU A 180 -7.61 -13.32 -2.89
C LEU A 180 -8.07 -12.16 -3.78
N ALA A 181 -7.38 -11.01 -3.74
CA ALA A 181 -7.65 -9.89 -4.65
C ALA A 181 -7.38 -10.28 -6.12
N ALA A 182 -6.31 -11.03 -6.37
CA ALA A 182 -5.99 -11.55 -7.70
C ALA A 182 -7.04 -12.56 -8.20
N ILE A 183 -7.52 -13.46 -7.33
CA ILE A 183 -8.61 -14.40 -7.65
C ILE A 183 -9.85 -13.62 -8.08
N GLY A 184 -10.34 -12.70 -7.23
CA GLY A 184 -11.54 -11.92 -7.53
C GLY A 184 -11.41 -11.12 -8.83
N THR A 185 -10.25 -10.52 -9.07
CA THR A 185 -9.98 -9.78 -10.31
C THR A 185 -9.98 -10.69 -11.53
N SER A 186 -9.31 -11.83 -11.47
CA SER A 186 -9.23 -12.79 -12.59
C SER A 186 -10.59 -13.39 -12.93
N VAL A 187 -11.40 -13.73 -11.91
CA VAL A 187 -12.77 -14.21 -12.08
C VAL A 187 -13.63 -13.12 -12.73
N SER A 188 -13.51 -11.87 -12.26
CA SER A 188 -14.25 -10.73 -12.83
C SER A 188 -13.89 -10.45 -14.28
N LEU A 189 -12.65 -10.75 -14.69
CA LEU A 189 -12.21 -10.67 -16.08
C LEU A 189 -12.64 -11.88 -16.91
N GLY A 190 -13.35 -12.87 -16.33
CA GLY A 190 -13.90 -14.03 -17.02
C GLY A 190 -12.90 -15.14 -17.29
N ALA A 191 -11.78 -15.19 -16.59
CA ALA A 191 -10.81 -16.28 -16.67
C ALA A 191 -11.29 -17.54 -15.93
N GLN A 192 -10.75 -18.71 -16.30
CA GLN A 192 -10.78 -19.91 -15.47
C GLN A 192 -9.67 -19.83 -14.45
N VAL A 193 -10.02 -19.71 -13.17
CA VAL A 193 -9.07 -19.44 -12.10
C VAL A 193 -8.82 -20.68 -11.26
N TYR A 194 -7.56 -21.02 -11.11
CA TYR A 194 -7.02 -22.05 -10.24
C TYR A 194 -6.20 -21.39 -9.15
N ALA A 195 -6.31 -21.84 -7.91
CA ALA A 195 -5.51 -21.29 -6.83
C ALA A 195 -4.93 -22.38 -5.93
N PHE A 196 -3.74 -22.15 -5.44
CA PHE A 196 -3.02 -23.00 -4.50
C PHE A 196 -2.62 -22.21 -3.27
N ASP A 197 -2.79 -22.80 -2.10
CA ASP A 197 -2.18 -22.33 -0.84
C ASP A 197 -1.68 -23.53 -0.04
N VAL A 198 -0.67 -23.33 0.77
CA VAL A 198 -0.14 -24.36 1.67
C VAL A 198 -1.08 -24.69 2.83
N ARG A 199 -2.07 -23.83 3.09
CA ARG A 199 -3.07 -23.96 4.13
C ARG A 199 -4.37 -24.52 3.52
N PRO A 200 -4.72 -25.78 3.76
CA PRO A 200 -5.93 -26.40 3.18
C PRO A 200 -7.24 -25.73 3.65
N GLU A 201 -7.23 -25.11 4.83
CA GLU A 201 -8.41 -24.42 5.39
C GLU A 201 -8.89 -23.21 4.55
N VAL A 202 -8.05 -22.69 3.64
CA VAL A 202 -8.47 -21.58 2.76
C VAL A 202 -9.17 -22.05 1.47
N ALA A 203 -9.29 -23.38 1.25
CA ALA A 203 -9.90 -23.94 0.05
C ALA A 203 -11.34 -23.45 -0.13
N GLU A 204 -12.17 -23.52 0.92
CA GLU A 204 -13.56 -23.07 0.90
C GLU A 204 -13.66 -21.57 0.53
N GLN A 205 -12.74 -20.75 1.03
CA GLN A 205 -12.71 -19.32 0.69
C GLN A 205 -12.38 -19.09 -0.78
N ILE A 206 -11.42 -19.83 -1.33
CA ILE A 206 -11.04 -19.78 -2.75
C ILE A 206 -12.22 -20.18 -3.64
N GLU A 207 -12.87 -21.28 -3.31
CA GLU A 207 -14.01 -21.82 -4.06
C GLU A 207 -15.22 -20.87 -4.00
N SER A 208 -15.47 -20.26 -2.85
CA SER A 208 -16.53 -19.25 -2.68
C SER A 208 -16.35 -18.02 -3.57
N MET A 209 -15.11 -17.75 -3.99
CA MET A 209 -14.77 -16.66 -4.92
C MET A 209 -14.85 -17.06 -6.40
N GLY A 210 -15.21 -18.31 -6.70
CA GLY A 210 -15.37 -18.82 -8.07
C GLY A 210 -14.07 -19.35 -8.69
N ALA A 211 -13.07 -19.67 -7.90
CA ALA A 211 -11.84 -20.33 -8.34
C ALA A 211 -11.82 -21.81 -7.91
N GLU A 212 -11.04 -22.64 -8.60
CA GLU A 212 -10.80 -24.03 -8.24
C GLU A 212 -9.55 -24.14 -7.36
N PHE A 213 -9.68 -24.78 -6.18
CA PHE A 213 -8.53 -25.03 -5.32
C PHE A 213 -7.70 -26.21 -5.86
N VAL A 214 -6.39 -26.02 -6.00
CA VAL A 214 -5.44 -27.03 -6.47
C VAL A 214 -4.78 -27.71 -5.27
N TYR A 215 -5.09 -28.97 -5.05
CA TYR A 215 -4.47 -29.77 -4.00
C TYR A 215 -3.08 -30.27 -4.40
N ARG A 216 -2.19 -30.43 -3.44
CA ARG A 216 -0.94 -31.16 -3.65
C ARG A 216 -1.23 -32.59 -4.08
N SER A 217 -0.37 -33.15 -4.92
CA SER A 217 -0.53 -34.54 -5.42
C SER A 217 -0.59 -35.60 -4.31
N GLU A 218 0.04 -35.28 -3.16
CA GLU A 218 0.06 -36.15 -1.97
C GLU A 218 -1.27 -36.12 -1.19
N GLU A 219 -2.02 -35.02 -1.27
CA GLU A 219 -3.32 -34.84 -0.59
C GLU A 219 -4.50 -35.44 -1.42
N ARG A 220 -4.28 -35.75 -2.67
CA ARG A 220 -5.29 -36.40 -3.54
C ARG A 220 -5.50 -37.91 -3.27
N ARG A 221 -4.77 -38.47 -2.30
CA ARG A 221 -4.79 -39.93 -2.01
C ARG A 221 -5.62 -40.31 -0.78
N VAL A 222 -6.49 -39.44 -0.30
CA VAL A 222 -7.42 -39.75 0.79
C VAL A 222 -8.85 -39.85 0.24
#